data_f6fb43fbfcd85fd627ef252f4980362c
#
_entry.id   f6fb43fbfcd85fd627ef252f4980362c
#
_cell.length_a   1.000
_cell.length_b   1.000
_cell.length_c   1.000
_cell.angle_alpha   90.00
_cell.angle_beta   90.00
_cell.angle_gamma   90.00
#
_symmetry.space_group_name_H-M   'P 1'
#
loop_
_entity.id
_entity.type
_entity.pdbx_description
1 polymer ?
#
loop_
_entity_poly.entity_id
_entity_poly.type
_entity_poly.pdbx_seq_one_letter_code
_entity_poly.pdbx_strand_id
1 'polypeptide(L)'
;MPEKLSSSALRIDFAGMPWQQLRPGVRHKVYREGSRQLRLVEFDTSDGFAEWCWVGHIGYVLAGGLNIDVNGSILQFAAGDGLFIPAGSVTQHRPVTIAPGTRLLMVEDCDTEE
;
A
#
# COMPACT_ATOMS: atom_id res chain seq x y z
N MET A 1 8.79 -30.87 -16.39
CA MET A 1 9.28 -30.78 -15.05
C MET A 1 9.60 -29.34 -14.70
N PRO A 2 8.98 -28.81 -13.72
CA PRO A 2 9.25 -27.43 -13.39
C PRO A 2 10.67 -27.27 -12.82
N GLU A 3 11.21 -26.11 -13.06
CA GLU A 3 12.48 -25.78 -12.50
C GLU A 3 12.37 -25.58 -11.00
N LYS A 4 13.45 -25.90 -10.32
CA LYS A 4 13.49 -25.69 -8.91
C LYS A 4 13.78 -24.22 -8.64
N LEU A 5 12.91 -23.57 -7.90
CA LEU A 5 13.10 -22.16 -7.56
C LEU A 5 14.01 -22.06 -6.37
N SER A 6 14.83 -21.03 -6.39
CA SER A 6 15.65 -20.72 -5.23
C SER A 6 14.76 -20.11 -4.16
N SER A 7 15.10 -20.35 -2.89
CA SER A 7 14.31 -19.77 -1.81
C SER A 7 14.38 -18.25 -1.82
N SER A 8 15.47 -17.67 -2.32
CA SER A 8 15.56 -16.21 -2.39
C SER A 8 14.65 -15.62 -3.45
N ALA A 9 14.19 -16.45 -4.41
CA ALA A 9 13.22 -15.97 -5.40
C ALA A 9 11.81 -15.93 -4.83
N LEU A 10 11.58 -16.61 -3.71
CA LEU A 10 10.26 -16.67 -3.09
C LEU A 10 10.17 -15.84 -1.82
N ARG A 11 11.30 -15.51 -1.24
CA ARG A 11 11.34 -14.75 0.00
C ARG A 11 11.81 -13.34 -0.30
N ILE A 12 11.02 -12.36 0.09
CA ILE A 12 11.34 -10.96 -0.10
C ILE A 12 11.91 -10.43 1.21
N ASP A 13 13.16 -10.02 1.17
CA ASP A 13 13.86 -9.52 2.36
C ASP A 13 13.66 -8.02 2.46
N PHE A 14 12.51 -7.61 3.00
CA PHE A 14 12.24 -6.18 3.16
C PHE A 14 13.23 -5.53 4.12
N ALA A 15 13.72 -6.27 5.12
CA ALA A 15 14.65 -5.67 6.07
C ALA A 15 15.93 -5.22 5.40
N GLY A 16 16.36 -5.93 4.36
CA GLY A 16 17.57 -5.58 3.62
C GLY A 16 17.38 -4.56 2.52
N MET A 17 16.13 -4.14 2.29
CA MET A 17 15.83 -3.16 1.27
C MET A 17 15.94 -1.74 1.81
N PRO A 18 16.46 -0.79 1.03
CA PRO A 18 16.42 0.61 1.45
C PRO A 18 15.00 1.16 1.31
N TRP A 19 14.67 2.10 2.18
CA TRP A 19 13.43 2.85 2.02
C TRP A 19 13.56 3.82 0.86
N GLN A 20 12.46 4.01 0.14
CA GLN A 20 12.35 5.03 -0.91
C GLN A 20 11.34 6.06 -0.48
N GLN A 21 11.72 7.32 -0.53
CA GLN A 21 10.83 8.42 -0.17
C GLN A 21 9.87 8.67 -1.32
N LEU A 22 8.56 8.67 -1.03
CA LEU A 22 7.55 8.95 -2.03
C LEU A 22 7.15 10.41 -2.03
N ARG A 23 6.97 10.95 -0.85
CA ARG A 23 6.61 12.34 -0.59
C ARG A 23 6.99 12.62 0.85
N PRO A 24 6.95 13.88 1.29
CA PRO A 24 7.30 14.17 2.68
C PRO A 24 6.47 13.32 3.64
N GLY A 25 7.17 12.61 4.52
CA GLY A 25 6.53 11.77 5.52
C GLY A 25 6.00 10.43 5.03
N VAL A 26 6.22 10.06 3.77
CA VAL A 26 5.74 8.78 3.25
C VAL A 26 6.88 8.08 2.53
N ARG A 27 7.17 6.86 2.96
CA ARG A 27 8.24 6.07 2.34
C ARG A 27 7.78 4.64 2.19
N HIS A 28 8.42 3.91 1.28
CA HIS A 28 8.04 2.53 1.06
C HIS A 28 9.22 1.67 0.63
N LYS A 29 9.00 0.37 0.71
CA LYS A 29 9.84 -0.66 0.13
C LYS A 29 8.93 -1.45 -0.78
N VAL A 30 9.38 -1.75 -1.99
CA VAL A 30 8.52 -2.41 -2.97
C VAL A 30 9.28 -3.51 -3.69
N TYR A 31 8.61 -4.64 -3.84
CA TYR A 31 9.07 -5.73 -4.67
C TYR A 31 8.05 -5.92 -5.79
N ARG A 32 8.53 -5.87 -7.01
CA ARG A 32 7.67 -5.97 -8.19
C ARG A 32 8.05 -7.17 -9.01
N GLU A 33 7.04 -7.91 -9.42
CA GLU A 33 7.25 -9.02 -10.33
C GLU A 33 6.09 -9.05 -11.31
N GLY A 34 6.42 -8.91 -12.61
CA GLY A 34 5.40 -8.79 -13.63
C GLY A 34 4.55 -7.56 -13.39
N SER A 35 3.25 -7.73 -13.41
CA SER A 35 2.31 -6.62 -13.23
C SER A 35 1.85 -6.49 -11.79
N ARG A 36 2.53 -7.14 -10.85
CA ARG A 36 2.09 -7.18 -9.47
C ARG A 36 3.21 -6.74 -8.55
N GLN A 37 2.85 -6.08 -7.46
CA GLN A 37 3.85 -5.66 -6.49
C GLN A 37 3.37 -5.88 -5.07
N LEU A 38 4.33 -6.13 -4.20
CA LEU A 38 4.13 -6.20 -2.76
C LEU A 38 4.84 -4.99 -2.17
N ARG A 39 4.12 -4.20 -1.39
CA ARG A 39 4.63 -2.92 -0.95
C ARG A 39 4.42 -2.74 0.54
N LEU A 40 5.48 -2.37 1.23
CA LEU A 40 5.44 -1.99 2.64
C LEU A 40 5.54 -0.47 2.70
N VAL A 41 4.50 0.18 3.21
CA VAL A 41 4.41 1.64 3.25
C VAL A 41 4.42 2.10 4.69
N GLU A 42 5.18 3.16 4.97
CA GLU A 42 5.24 3.75 6.30
C GLU A 42 4.92 5.23 6.20
N PHE A 43 4.03 5.69 7.06
CA PHE A 43 3.61 7.08 7.10
C PHE A 43 4.14 7.71 8.38
N ASP A 44 4.85 8.83 8.23
CA ASP A 44 5.31 9.62 9.35
C ASP A 44 4.80 11.03 9.17
N THR A 45 3.50 11.16 8.95
CA THR A 45 2.82 12.41 8.73
C THR A 45 1.35 12.21 9.05
N SER A 46 0.68 13.27 9.45
CA SER A 46 -0.77 13.24 9.62
C SER A 46 -1.50 13.78 8.41
N ASP A 47 -0.76 14.28 7.42
CA ASP A 47 -1.35 14.93 6.26
C ASP A 47 -1.95 13.90 5.32
N GLY A 48 -3.17 14.13 4.91
CA GLY A 48 -3.79 13.32 3.88
C GLY A 48 -3.27 13.67 2.50
N PHE A 49 -3.78 12.96 1.51
CA PHE A 49 -3.40 13.16 0.11
C PHE A 49 -4.50 13.91 -0.59
N ALA A 50 -4.11 14.85 -1.45
CA ALA A 50 -5.08 15.60 -2.24
C ALA A 50 -5.53 14.81 -3.46
N GLU A 51 -4.67 13.94 -3.98
CA GLU A 51 -4.94 13.25 -5.23
C GLU A 51 -5.78 12.01 -4.98
N TRP A 52 -6.73 11.76 -5.89
CA TRP A 52 -7.47 10.51 -5.88
C TRP A 52 -6.64 9.39 -6.50
N CYS A 53 -6.77 8.20 -5.96
CA CYS A 53 -6.08 7.01 -6.46
C CYS A 53 -7.11 6.02 -6.96
N TRP A 54 -6.87 5.47 -8.14
CA TRP A 54 -7.76 4.49 -8.75
C TRP A 54 -7.17 3.09 -8.75
N VAL A 55 -5.98 2.93 -8.19
CA VAL A 55 -5.32 1.63 -8.11
C VAL A 55 -5.97 0.81 -7.00
N GLY A 56 -6.19 -0.47 -7.27
CA GLY A 56 -6.73 -1.35 -6.24
C GLY A 56 -5.67 -1.70 -5.21
N HIS A 57 -6.13 -1.87 -3.97
CA HIS A 57 -5.25 -2.25 -2.87
C HIS A 57 -5.84 -3.42 -2.13
N ILE A 58 -5.05 -4.45 -1.93
CA ILE A 58 -5.35 -5.55 -1.02
C ILE A 58 -4.27 -5.50 0.03
N GLY A 59 -4.64 -5.35 1.28
CA GLY A 59 -3.60 -5.17 2.27
C GLY A 59 -4.05 -5.34 3.70
N TYR A 60 -3.15 -4.97 4.58
CA TYR A 60 -3.32 -5.17 6.01
C TYR A 60 -2.64 -4.02 6.74
N VAL A 61 -3.30 -3.47 7.76
CA VAL A 61 -2.74 -2.40 8.57
C VAL A 61 -1.91 -3.05 9.67
N LEU A 62 -0.60 -2.86 9.59
CA LEU A 62 0.33 -3.46 10.54
C LEU A 62 0.44 -2.64 11.82
N ALA A 63 0.31 -1.33 11.72
CA ALA A 63 0.46 -0.42 12.86
C ALA A 63 -0.27 0.88 12.56
N GLY A 64 -0.70 1.56 13.61
CA GLY A 64 -1.33 2.86 13.48
C GLY A 64 -2.74 2.80 12.96
N GLY A 65 -3.08 3.70 12.06
CA GLY A 65 -4.40 3.74 11.47
C GLY A 65 -4.56 4.97 10.58
N LEU A 66 -5.59 4.94 9.76
CA LEU A 66 -5.87 6.07 8.88
C LEU A 66 -7.33 6.07 8.49
N ASN A 67 -7.80 7.23 8.07
CA ASN A 67 -9.11 7.38 7.49
C ASN A 67 -8.94 7.58 5.99
N ILE A 68 -9.71 6.82 5.22
CA ILE A 68 -9.64 6.88 3.77
C ILE A 68 -10.99 7.29 3.23
N ASP A 69 -10.98 8.30 2.37
CA ASP A 69 -12.18 8.73 1.65
C ASP A 69 -12.30 7.82 0.42
N VAL A 70 -13.35 7.00 0.39
CA VAL A 70 -13.61 6.13 -0.75
C VAL A 70 -14.85 6.68 -1.43
N ASN A 71 -14.61 7.42 -2.50
CA ASN A 71 -15.66 8.01 -3.34
C ASN A 71 -16.73 8.75 -2.52
N GLY A 72 -16.30 9.51 -1.52
CA GLY A 72 -17.19 10.32 -0.69
C GLY A 72 -17.52 9.72 0.66
N SER A 73 -17.18 8.47 0.91
CA SER A 73 -17.43 7.82 2.19
C SER A 73 -16.12 7.68 2.95
N ILE A 74 -16.11 8.13 4.19
CA ILE A 74 -14.90 8.05 5.02
C ILE A 74 -14.92 6.74 5.77
N LEU A 75 -13.91 5.91 5.54
CA LEU A 75 -13.73 4.64 6.22
C LEU A 75 -12.54 4.72 7.13
N GLN A 76 -12.68 4.17 8.33
CA GLN A 76 -11.61 4.18 9.32
C GLN A 76 -10.95 2.81 9.35
N PHE A 77 -9.62 2.79 9.25
CA PHE A 77 -8.83 1.58 9.31
C PHE A 77 -7.85 1.69 10.46
N ALA A 78 -7.74 0.63 11.24
CA ALA A 78 -6.82 0.57 12.38
C ALA A 78 -5.97 -0.68 12.27
N ALA A 79 -4.91 -0.73 13.06
CA ALA A 79 -4.03 -1.91 13.09
C ALA A 79 -4.88 -3.17 13.29
N GLY A 80 -4.62 -4.17 12.47
CA GLY A 80 -5.39 -5.41 12.47
C GLY A 80 -6.48 -5.47 11.43
N ASP A 81 -6.80 -4.35 10.78
CA ASP A 81 -7.82 -4.34 9.73
C ASP A 81 -7.20 -4.68 8.38
N GLY A 82 -7.99 -5.33 7.55
CA GLY A 82 -7.63 -5.54 6.16
C GLY A 82 -8.16 -4.44 5.29
N LEU A 83 -7.52 -4.27 4.12
CA LEU A 83 -8.01 -3.39 3.07
C LEU A 83 -8.34 -4.24 1.86
N PHE A 84 -9.45 -3.95 1.24
CA PHE A 84 -9.81 -4.60 -0.02
C PHE A 84 -10.55 -3.56 -0.85
N ILE A 85 -9.78 -2.75 -1.58
CA ILE A 85 -10.33 -1.64 -2.35
C ILE A 85 -10.13 -1.99 -3.82
N PRO A 86 -11.22 -2.30 -4.55
CA PRO A 86 -11.09 -2.61 -5.97
C PRO A 86 -10.59 -1.41 -6.76
N ALA A 87 -9.93 -1.71 -7.87
CA ALA A 87 -9.49 -0.66 -8.79
C ALA A 87 -10.69 -0.04 -9.49
N GLY A 88 -10.53 1.20 -9.94
CA GLY A 88 -11.53 1.86 -10.74
C GLY A 88 -12.03 3.15 -10.11
N SER A 89 -12.83 3.90 -10.90
CA SER A 89 -13.30 5.21 -10.46
C SER A 89 -14.41 5.12 -9.43
N VAL A 90 -15.17 4.01 -9.40
CA VAL A 90 -16.26 3.86 -8.45
C VAL A 90 -15.71 3.78 -7.03
N THR A 91 -14.52 3.24 -6.87
CA THR A 91 -13.86 3.12 -5.58
C THR A 91 -12.59 3.97 -5.52
N GLN A 92 -12.57 5.07 -6.25
CA GLN A 92 -11.42 5.99 -6.13
C GLN A 92 -11.29 6.42 -4.67
N HIS A 93 -10.07 6.57 -4.21
CA HIS A 93 -9.84 6.74 -2.78
C HIS A 93 -8.63 7.61 -2.52
N ARG A 94 -8.57 8.15 -1.30
CA ARG A 94 -7.40 8.90 -0.84
C ARG A 94 -7.41 8.95 0.68
N PRO A 95 -6.26 8.82 1.33
CA PRO A 95 -6.19 9.02 2.77
C PRO A 95 -6.48 10.48 3.09
N VAL A 96 -7.30 10.73 4.09
CA VAL A 96 -7.63 12.10 4.49
C VAL A 96 -6.99 12.45 5.84
N THR A 97 -6.86 11.49 6.74
CA THR A 97 -6.10 11.68 7.98
C THR A 97 -5.33 10.40 8.26
N ILE A 98 -4.13 10.57 8.82
CA ILE A 98 -3.22 9.46 9.04
C ILE A 98 -2.61 9.63 10.42
N ALA A 99 -2.51 8.55 11.16
CA ALA A 99 -1.77 8.55 12.42
C ALA A 99 -0.28 8.37 12.09
N PRO A 100 0.60 9.25 12.53
CA PRO A 100 2.03 9.07 12.30
C PRO A 100 2.47 7.72 12.86
N GLY A 101 3.31 7.00 12.11
CA GLY A 101 3.72 5.65 12.45
C GLY A 101 2.85 4.57 11.82
N THR A 102 1.85 4.94 11.05
CA THR A 102 1.02 3.96 10.36
C THR A 102 1.84 3.19 9.34
N ARG A 103 1.59 1.88 9.28
CA ARG A 103 2.32 0.99 8.40
C ARG A 103 1.35 0.02 7.75
N LEU A 104 1.45 -0.06 6.43
CA LEU A 104 0.58 -0.92 5.62
C LEU A 104 1.40 -1.88 4.80
N LEU A 105 0.90 -3.11 4.67
CA LEU A 105 1.44 -4.05 3.69
C LEU A 105 0.37 -4.25 2.63
N MET A 106 0.72 -4.03 1.36
CA MET A 106 -0.27 -4.04 0.29
C MET A 106 0.21 -4.81 -0.92
N VAL A 107 -0.73 -5.50 -1.56
CA VAL A 107 -0.54 -6.12 -2.87
C VAL A 107 -1.31 -5.27 -3.86
N GLU A 108 -0.64 -4.87 -4.93
CA GLU A 108 -1.22 -3.96 -5.92
C GLU A 108 -0.82 -4.38 -7.32
N ASP A 109 -1.66 -4.06 -8.29
CA ASP A 109 -1.29 -4.16 -9.68
C ASP A 109 -0.51 -2.91 -10.04
N CYS A 110 0.60 -3.08 -10.75
CA CYS A 110 1.50 -1.97 -10.97
C CYS A 110 1.59 -1.53 -12.42
N ASP A 111 0.93 -2.18 -13.34
CA ASP A 111 0.86 -1.64 -14.69
C ASP A 111 -0.58 -1.32 -15.06
N THR A 112 -1.30 -0.80 -14.11
CA THR A 112 -2.62 -0.27 -14.33
C THR A 112 -2.53 0.94 -15.21
N GLU A 113 -3.31 0.94 -16.25
CA GLU A 113 -3.33 2.06 -17.13
C GLU A 113 -4.57 2.82 -16.90
N GLU A 114 -4.47 4.11 -17.07
CA GLU A 114 -5.68 4.81 -16.89
C GLU A 114 -5.91 5.77 -17.88
#